data_1f6b26d2f476e42f2af8e24231ee6ad3
#
_entry.id   1f6b26d2f476e42f2af8e24231ee6ad3
#
_cell.length_a   1.000
_cell.length_b   1.000
_cell.length_c   1.000
_cell.angle_alpha   90.00
_cell.angle_beta   90.00
_cell.angle_gamma   90.00
#
_symmetry.space_group_name_H-M   'P 1'
#
loop_
_entity.id
_entity.type
_entity.pdbx_description
1 polymer ?
#
loop_
_entity_poly.entity_id
_entity_poly.type
_entity_poly.pdbx_seq_one_letter_code
_entity_poly.pdbx_strand_id
1 'polypeptide(L)'
;EYIEVLINNAGIRKDNLMLWMTGEEWSKVLDISLNGFFNVTQPLLKNMLVKRYGRIVNIVSLSGIQGMPGQTNYSAAKGGVIAATKALAQEVAKKKVTVNAVAPGFIRTDMTEGIDENEWKKHIPVGRFGTPEEVADLVGFLASPASSYITGEVISINGGLYT
;
A
#
# COMPACT_ATOMS: atom_id res chain seq x y z
N GLU A 1 -23.29 -2.08 12.19
CA GLU A 1 -22.95 -1.60 10.84
C GLU A 1 -21.92 -2.56 10.22
N TYR A 2 -22.05 -2.85 8.91
CA TYR A 2 -21.16 -3.77 8.21
C TYR A 2 -20.34 -3.03 7.18
N ILE A 3 -19.03 -3.13 7.30
CA ILE A 3 -18.08 -2.54 6.35
C ILE A 3 -17.64 -3.63 5.37
N GLU A 4 -17.97 -3.45 4.10
CA GLU A 4 -17.68 -4.39 3.03
C GLU A 4 -16.32 -4.15 2.39
N VAL A 5 -15.88 -2.89 2.36
CA VAL A 5 -14.62 -2.47 1.73
C VAL A 5 -13.78 -1.70 2.75
N LEU A 6 -12.53 -2.12 2.89
CA LEU A 6 -11.52 -1.44 3.70
C LEU A 6 -10.34 -1.04 2.82
N ILE A 7 -10.03 0.26 2.81
CA ILE A 7 -8.83 0.79 2.17
C ILE A 7 -7.86 1.27 3.25
N ASN A 8 -6.77 0.56 3.45
CA ASN A 8 -5.68 0.97 4.33
C ASN A 8 -4.73 1.91 3.57
N ASN A 9 -5.04 3.19 3.58
CA ASN A 9 -4.28 4.22 2.87
C ASN A 9 -3.38 5.05 3.79
N ALA A 10 -3.67 5.13 5.08
CA ALA A 10 -2.91 5.95 6.02
C ALA A 10 -1.42 5.59 6.02
N GLY A 11 -0.57 6.59 5.90
CA GLY A 11 0.88 6.42 5.91
C GLY A 11 1.59 7.77 5.94
N ILE A 12 2.80 7.76 6.49
CA ILE A 12 3.68 8.93 6.51
C ILE A 12 5.09 8.51 6.12
N ARG A 13 5.90 9.48 5.69
CA ARG A 13 7.34 9.31 5.52
C ARG A 13 8.10 10.15 6.55
N LYS A 14 9.22 9.63 7.01
CA LYS A 14 10.25 10.32 7.78
C LYS A 14 11.59 9.82 7.25
N ASP A 15 12.01 10.44 6.13
CA ASP A 15 13.18 10.01 5.38
C ASP A 15 14.45 10.48 6.09
N ASN A 16 15.34 9.53 6.37
CA ASN A 16 16.66 9.78 6.94
C ASN A 16 17.56 8.57 6.67
N LEU A 17 18.86 8.78 6.52
CA LEU A 17 19.78 7.64 6.45
C LEU A 17 19.78 6.89 7.79
N MET A 18 19.89 5.57 7.74
CA MET A 18 19.78 4.70 8.94
C MET A 18 20.72 5.14 10.06
N LEU A 19 21.91 5.63 9.72
CA LEU A 19 22.89 6.09 10.71
C LEU A 19 22.38 7.25 11.56
N TRP A 20 21.56 8.12 11.01
CA TRP A 20 21.02 9.33 11.68
C TRP A 20 19.52 9.25 11.98
N MET A 21 18.89 8.17 11.59
CA MET A 21 17.45 7.94 11.84
C MET A 21 17.22 7.80 13.35
N THR A 22 16.32 8.61 13.89
CA THR A 22 15.95 8.52 15.30
C THR A 22 14.96 7.39 15.56
N GLY A 23 14.93 6.89 16.81
CA GLY A 23 13.93 5.90 17.22
C GLY A 23 12.49 6.42 17.08
N GLU A 24 12.27 7.73 17.22
CA GLU A 24 10.96 8.35 17.01
C GLU A 24 10.55 8.33 15.53
N GLU A 25 11.46 8.70 14.60
CA GLU A 25 11.21 8.62 13.16
C GLU A 25 10.89 7.19 12.73
N TRP A 26 11.63 6.21 13.26
CA TRP A 26 11.39 4.80 13.01
C TRP A 26 10.01 4.38 13.51
N SER A 27 9.75 4.53 14.80
CA SER A 27 8.52 4.04 15.44
C SER A 27 7.28 4.69 14.86
N LYS A 28 7.30 6.00 14.62
CA LYS A 28 6.14 6.73 14.09
C LYS A 28 5.71 6.25 12.70
N VAL A 29 6.66 5.91 11.82
CA VAL A 29 6.36 5.40 10.48
C VAL A 29 5.78 3.98 10.56
N LEU A 30 6.34 3.11 11.41
CA LEU A 30 5.83 1.76 11.62
C LEU A 30 4.45 1.79 12.27
N ASP A 31 4.25 2.61 13.28
CA ASP A 31 2.98 2.70 14.03
C ASP A 31 1.83 3.10 13.12
N ILE A 32 2.02 4.11 12.30
CA ILE A 32 0.96 4.58 11.39
C ILE A 32 0.69 3.59 10.28
N SER A 33 1.72 3.04 9.65
CA SER A 33 1.55 2.20 8.46
C SER A 33 1.32 0.72 8.80
N LEU A 34 2.18 0.11 9.62
CA LEU A 34 2.14 -1.33 9.89
C LEU A 34 1.19 -1.66 11.05
N ASN A 35 1.33 -1.00 12.19
CA ASN A 35 0.41 -1.19 13.31
C ASN A 35 -0.99 -0.66 12.97
N GLY A 36 -1.07 0.44 12.18
CA GLY A 36 -2.34 0.96 11.66
C GLY A 36 -3.09 -0.06 10.82
N PHE A 37 -2.41 -0.76 9.92
CA PHE A 37 -3.00 -1.89 9.17
C PHE A 37 -3.65 -2.90 10.11
N PHE A 38 -2.93 -3.37 11.13
CA PHE A 38 -3.46 -4.34 12.09
C PHE A 38 -4.64 -3.77 12.89
N ASN A 39 -4.49 -2.59 13.46
CA ASN A 39 -5.48 -1.96 14.35
C ASN A 39 -6.82 -1.69 13.66
N VAL A 40 -6.83 -1.45 12.35
CA VAL A 40 -8.04 -1.18 11.59
C VAL A 40 -8.61 -2.47 10.98
N THR A 41 -7.75 -3.36 10.47
CA THR A 41 -8.17 -4.57 9.77
C THR A 41 -8.77 -5.61 10.73
N GLN A 42 -8.09 -5.87 11.83
CA GLN A 42 -8.46 -6.95 12.77
C GLN A 42 -9.89 -6.82 13.32
N PRO A 43 -10.37 -5.67 13.81
CA PRO A 43 -11.72 -5.55 14.33
C PRO A 43 -12.84 -5.68 13.26
N LEU A 44 -12.54 -5.35 12.00
CA LEU A 44 -13.50 -5.45 10.90
C LEU A 44 -13.61 -6.87 10.32
N LEU A 45 -12.54 -7.65 10.44
CA LEU A 45 -12.39 -8.93 9.78
C LEU A 45 -13.49 -9.93 10.18
N LYS A 46 -13.85 -9.99 11.47
CA LYS A 46 -14.88 -10.92 11.96
C LYS A 46 -16.21 -10.79 11.18
N ASN A 47 -16.65 -9.58 10.94
CA ASN A 47 -17.90 -9.34 10.23
C ASN A 47 -17.81 -9.72 8.75
N MET A 48 -16.69 -9.43 8.09
CA MET A 48 -16.45 -9.85 6.71
C MET A 48 -16.48 -11.38 6.57
N LEU A 49 -15.85 -12.10 7.51
CA LEU A 49 -15.82 -13.57 7.53
C LEU A 49 -17.21 -14.18 7.73
N VAL A 50 -18.03 -13.62 8.65
CA VAL A 50 -19.39 -14.07 8.92
C VAL A 50 -20.31 -13.82 7.72
N LYS A 51 -20.21 -12.65 7.11
CA LYS A 51 -21.00 -12.27 5.92
C LYS A 51 -20.50 -12.94 4.64
N ARG A 52 -19.32 -13.54 4.67
CA ARG A 52 -18.66 -14.17 3.51
C ARG A 52 -18.51 -13.21 2.34
N TYR A 53 -18.17 -11.98 2.64
CA TYR A 53 -17.84 -10.93 1.67
C TYR A 53 -16.97 -9.87 2.33
N GLY A 54 -15.94 -9.43 1.63
CA GLY A 54 -15.06 -8.32 2.03
C GLY A 54 -14.01 -8.03 0.98
N ARG A 55 -13.59 -6.78 0.91
CA ARG A 55 -12.51 -6.29 0.06
C ARG A 55 -11.56 -5.47 0.91
N ILE A 56 -10.32 -5.93 1.02
CA ILE A 56 -9.26 -5.20 1.73
C ILE A 56 -8.21 -4.81 0.71
N VAL A 57 -7.97 -3.53 0.55
CA VAL A 57 -6.93 -2.98 -0.34
C VAL A 57 -5.95 -2.16 0.48
N ASN A 58 -4.69 -2.56 0.45
CA ASN A 58 -3.62 -1.90 1.18
C ASN A 58 -2.80 -1.02 0.25
N ILE A 59 -2.68 0.27 0.54
CA ILE A 59 -1.80 1.16 -0.22
C ILE A 59 -0.39 1.04 0.34
N VAL A 60 0.45 0.39 -0.43
CA VAL A 60 1.86 0.17 -0.07
C VAL A 60 2.76 1.16 -0.83
N SER A 61 3.88 0.76 -1.35
CA SER A 61 4.78 1.59 -2.14
C SER A 61 5.78 0.71 -2.88
N LEU A 62 6.29 1.23 -3.98
CA LEU A 62 7.47 0.66 -4.64
C LEU A 62 8.65 0.51 -3.66
N SER A 63 8.82 1.46 -2.72
CA SER A 63 9.85 1.38 -1.68
C SER A 63 9.70 0.15 -0.77
N GLY A 64 8.49 -0.38 -0.60
CA GLY A 64 8.25 -1.62 0.15
C GLY A 64 8.60 -2.89 -0.64
N ILE A 65 8.72 -2.80 -1.96
CA ILE A 65 9.08 -3.90 -2.84
C ILE A 65 10.60 -3.99 -2.98
N GLN A 66 11.25 -2.89 -3.40
CA GLN A 66 12.67 -2.89 -3.73
C GLN A 66 13.59 -2.30 -2.66
N GLY A 67 13.02 -1.59 -1.66
CA GLY A 67 13.81 -0.76 -0.74
C GLY A 67 14.26 0.55 -1.39
N MET A 68 14.47 1.58 -0.57
CA MET A 68 15.01 2.85 -1.03
C MET A 68 15.98 3.45 0.01
N PRO A 69 17.17 3.87 -0.39
CA PRO A 69 18.09 4.57 0.50
C PRO A 69 17.42 5.77 1.17
N GLY A 70 17.66 5.95 2.47
CA GLY A 70 17.01 7.00 3.27
C GLY A 70 15.58 6.68 3.73
N GLN A 71 15.01 5.55 3.33
CA GLN A 71 13.65 5.13 3.67
C GLN A 71 13.60 3.76 4.37
N THR A 72 14.58 3.42 5.18
CA THR A 72 14.65 2.09 5.81
C THR A 72 13.41 1.80 6.66
N ASN A 73 12.91 2.78 7.44
CA ASN A 73 11.67 2.70 8.22
C ASN A 73 10.43 2.53 7.31
N TYR A 74 10.30 3.36 6.29
CA TYR A 74 9.16 3.34 5.36
C TYR A 74 9.15 2.06 4.52
N SER A 75 10.31 1.64 4.02
CA SER A 75 10.46 0.37 3.29
C SER A 75 10.12 -0.83 4.16
N ALA A 76 10.57 -0.85 5.41
CA ALA A 76 10.23 -1.89 6.38
C ALA A 76 8.72 -1.95 6.66
N ALA A 77 8.08 -0.79 6.90
CA ALA A 77 6.65 -0.71 7.17
C ALA A 77 5.82 -1.17 5.97
N LYS A 78 6.11 -0.66 4.76
CA LYS A 78 5.37 -1.03 3.55
C LYS A 78 5.67 -2.47 3.11
N GLY A 79 6.90 -2.95 3.27
CA GLY A 79 7.28 -4.36 3.07
C GLY A 79 6.57 -5.30 4.04
N GLY A 80 6.43 -4.89 5.31
CA GLY A 80 5.64 -5.62 6.31
C GLY A 80 4.18 -5.76 5.92
N VAL A 81 3.54 -4.67 5.43
CA VAL A 81 2.16 -4.70 4.93
C VAL A 81 2.03 -5.58 3.68
N ILE A 82 3.03 -5.61 2.79
CA ILE A 82 3.06 -6.51 1.63
C ILE A 82 3.03 -7.98 2.09
N ALA A 83 3.89 -8.35 3.02
CA ALA A 83 3.93 -9.71 3.57
C ALA A 83 2.61 -10.07 4.29
N ALA A 84 2.09 -9.15 5.11
CA ALA A 84 0.81 -9.32 5.80
C ALA A 84 -0.37 -9.47 4.82
N THR A 85 -0.38 -8.73 3.71
CA THR A 85 -1.38 -8.88 2.63
C THR A 85 -1.44 -10.30 2.11
N LYS A 86 -0.29 -10.88 1.79
CA LYS A 86 -0.18 -12.25 1.25
C LYS A 86 -0.62 -13.31 2.26
N ALA A 87 -0.22 -13.15 3.52
CA ALA A 87 -0.59 -14.07 4.59
C ALA A 87 -2.11 -14.04 4.85
N LEU A 88 -2.66 -12.83 5.08
CA LEU A 88 -4.08 -12.66 5.38
C LEU A 88 -4.97 -13.13 4.21
N ALA A 89 -4.56 -12.89 2.96
CA ALA A 89 -5.30 -13.37 1.80
C ALA A 89 -5.53 -14.89 1.85
N GLN A 90 -4.53 -15.66 2.23
CA GLN A 90 -4.65 -17.13 2.34
C GLN A 90 -5.59 -17.54 3.48
N GLU A 91 -5.58 -16.83 4.60
CA GLU A 91 -6.43 -17.12 5.75
C GLU A 91 -7.92 -16.92 5.43
N VAL A 92 -8.25 -15.90 4.63
CA VAL A 92 -9.64 -15.45 4.46
C VAL A 92 -10.28 -15.81 3.13
N ALA A 93 -9.52 -16.27 2.14
CA ALA A 93 -10.00 -16.55 0.77
C ALA A 93 -11.22 -17.49 0.73
N LYS A 94 -11.23 -18.56 1.54
CA LYS A 94 -12.36 -19.50 1.64
C LYS A 94 -13.67 -18.85 2.13
N LYS A 95 -13.57 -17.66 2.70
CA LYS A 95 -14.71 -16.85 3.16
C LYS A 95 -15.10 -15.75 2.16
N LYS A 96 -14.60 -15.81 0.92
CA LYS A 96 -14.85 -14.84 -0.17
C LYS A 96 -14.43 -13.40 0.19
N VAL A 97 -13.47 -13.27 1.09
CA VAL A 97 -12.78 -12.00 1.38
C VAL A 97 -11.51 -11.98 0.55
N THR A 98 -11.26 -10.88 -0.16
CA THR A 98 -10.00 -10.67 -0.88
C THR A 98 -9.14 -9.63 -0.19
N VAL A 99 -7.84 -9.83 -0.23
CA VAL A 99 -6.85 -8.91 0.35
C VAL A 99 -5.76 -8.68 -0.68
N ASN A 100 -5.63 -7.45 -1.16
CA ASN A 100 -4.63 -7.08 -2.16
C ASN A 100 -3.89 -5.82 -1.75
N ALA A 101 -2.76 -5.56 -2.38
CA ALA A 101 -2.00 -4.33 -2.20
C ALA A 101 -1.82 -3.61 -3.55
N VAL A 102 -1.85 -2.30 -3.50
CA VAL A 102 -1.47 -1.42 -4.60
C VAL A 102 -0.16 -0.75 -4.23
N ALA A 103 0.84 -0.84 -5.11
CA ALA A 103 2.17 -0.28 -4.93
C ALA A 103 2.42 0.87 -5.92
N PRO A 104 2.07 2.12 -5.55
CA PRO A 104 2.32 3.28 -6.38
C PRO A 104 3.84 3.55 -6.51
N GLY A 105 4.23 4.07 -7.69
CA GLY A 105 5.49 4.75 -7.91
C GLY A 105 5.40 6.24 -7.52
N PHE A 106 5.95 7.11 -8.37
CA PHE A 106 5.80 8.56 -8.20
C PHE A 106 4.42 9.04 -8.63
N ILE A 107 3.64 9.52 -7.67
CA ILE A 107 2.28 10.05 -7.86
C ILE A 107 2.29 11.51 -7.41
N ARG A 108 1.63 12.41 -8.16
CA ARG A 108 1.49 13.83 -7.80
C ARG A 108 0.60 13.98 -6.56
N THR A 109 1.22 14.15 -5.42
CA THR A 109 0.59 14.34 -4.10
C THR A 109 1.48 15.22 -3.24
N ASP A 110 1.00 15.65 -2.09
CA ASP A 110 1.78 16.40 -1.09
C ASP A 110 3.07 15.66 -0.71
N MET A 111 3.06 14.32 -0.74
CA MET A 111 4.27 13.52 -0.44
C MET A 111 5.37 13.65 -1.49
N THR A 112 5.05 14.07 -2.71
CA THR A 112 5.99 14.28 -3.81
C THR A 112 6.22 15.75 -4.12
N GLU A 113 5.58 16.64 -3.36
CA GLU A 113 5.82 18.07 -3.44
C GLU A 113 7.30 18.38 -3.15
N GLY A 114 7.92 19.18 -4.02
CA GLY A 114 9.36 19.49 -3.96
C GLY A 114 10.27 18.48 -4.67
N ILE A 115 9.76 17.36 -5.18
CA ILE A 115 10.52 16.48 -6.08
C ILE A 115 10.46 17.05 -7.50
N ASP A 116 11.60 17.29 -8.12
CA ASP A 116 11.64 17.77 -9.50
C ASP A 116 11.16 16.70 -10.48
N GLU A 117 9.90 16.81 -10.91
CA GLU A 117 9.30 15.89 -11.87
C GLU A 117 10.07 15.87 -13.20
N ASN A 118 10.66 17.00 -13.63
CA ASN A 118 11.41 17.06 -14.90
C ASN A 118 12.69 16.23 -14.87
N GLU A 119 13.28 16.09 -13.71
CA GLU A 119 14.42 15.21 -13.48
C GLU A 119 13.99 13.75 -13.40
N TRP A 120 13.03 13.45 -12.55
CA TRP A 120 12.64 12.08 -12.24
C TRP A 120 11.82 11.37 -13.34
N LYS A 121 11.02 12.11 -14.12
CA LYS A 121 10.25 11.53 -15.23
C LYS A 121 11.10 10.83 -16.27
N LYS A 122 12.40 11.20 -16.40
CA LYS A 122 13.35 10.57 -17.34
C LYS A 122 13.62 9.10 -17.00
N HIS A 123 13.41 8.72 -15.74
CA HIS A 123 13.59 7.35 -15.26
C HIS A 123 12.29 6.53 -15.34
N ILE A 124 11.14 7.18 -15.57
CA ILE A 124 9.84 6.54 -15.68
C ILE A 124 9.55 6.27 -17.15
N PRO A 125 9.39 5.02 -17.60
CA PRO A 125 9.14 4.70 -19.01
C PRO A 125 7.93 5.43 -19.63
N VAL A 126 6.86 5.64 -18.84
CA VAL A 126 5.67 6.43 -19.29
C VAL A 126 5.99 7.93 -19.38
N GLY A 127 7.12 8.42 -18.85
CA GLY A 127 7.62 9.78 -19.02
C GLY A 127 6.94 10.85 -18.15
N ARG A 128 6.19 10.46 -17.13
CA ARG A 128 5.50 11.36 -16.19
C ARG A 128 5.24 10.71 -14.83
N PHE A 129 4.92 11.52 -13.84
CA PHE A 129 4.31 11.01 -12.61
C PHE A 129 2.86 10.56 -12.88
N GLY A 130 2.40 9.58 -12.12
CA GLY A 130 0.99 9.21 -12.08
C GLY A 130 0.14 10.24 -11.34
N THR A 131 -1.17 10.06 -11.39
CA THR A 131 -2.13 10.88 -10.63
C THR A 131 -2.83 10.07 -9.55
N PRO A 132 -3.36 10.72 -8.50
CA PRO A 132 -4.17 10.05 -7.49
C PRO A 132 -5.36 9.29 -8.10
N GLU A 133 -5.97 9.84 -9.15
CA GLU A 133 -7.12 9.23 -9.85
C GLU A 133 -6.73 7.90 -10.49
N GLU A 134 -5.56 7.79 -11.11
CA GLU A 134 -5.07 6.54 -11.70
C GLU A 134 -4.89 5.46 -10.63
N VAL A 135 -4.44 5.84 -9.43
CA VAL A 135 -4.35 4.91 -8.29
C VAL A 135 -5.74 4.54 -7.79
N ALA A 136 -6.65 5.52 -7.68
CA ALA A 136 -8.02 5.31 -7.23
C ALA A 136 -8.83 4.39 -8.16
N ASP A 137 -8.62 4.47 -9.47
CA ASP A 137 -9.27 3.60 -10.45
C ASP A 137 -8.87 2.12 -10.23
N LEU A 138 -7.59 1.85 -10.00
CA LEU A 138 -7.12 0.51 -9.66
C LEU A 138 -7.69 0.02 -8.33
N VAL A 139 -7.70 0.88 -7.31
CA VAL A 139 -8.30 0.58 -6.00
C VAL A 139 -9.79 0.28 -6.15
N GLY A 140 -10.53 1.08 -6.93
CA GLY A 140 -11.94 0.88 -7.22
C GLY A 140 -12.21 -0.46 -7.91
N PHE A 141 -11.36 -0.84 -8.87
CA PHE A 141 -11.44 -2.17 -9.50
C PHE A 141 -11.23 -3.29 -8.47
N LEU A 142 -10.20 -3.20 -7.63
CA LEU A 142 -9.91 -4.22 -6.60
C LEU A 142 -10.98 -4.28 -5.51
N ALA A 143 -11.66 -3.19 -5.24
CA ALA A 143 -12.80 -3.12 -4.31
C ALA A 143 -14.10 -3.67 -4.88
N SER A 144 -14.19 -3.86 -6.20
CA SER A 144 -15.39 -4.28 -6.91
C SER A 144 -15.56 -5.81 -6.93
N PRO A 145 -16.77 -6.32 -7.24
CA PRO A 145 -16.99 -7.75 -7.48
C PRO A 145 -16.19 -8.30 -8.67
N ALA A 146 -15.82 -7.46 -9.65
CA ALA A 146 -15.09 -7.87 -10.85
C ALA A 146 -13.71 -8.47 -10.55
N SER A 147 -13.10 -8.11 -9.40
CA SER A 147 -11.81 -8.62 -8.94
C SER A 147 -11.90 -9.83 -8.00
N SER A 148 -13.05 -10.51 -7.94
CA SER A 148 -13.33 -11.56 -6.92
C SER A 148 -12.38 -12.77 -6.96
N TYR A 149 -11.60 -12.95 -8.02
CA TYR A 149 -10.60 -14.02 -8.14
C TYR A 149 -9.16 -13.51 -7.96
N ILE A 150 -9.00 -12.22 -7.63
CA ILE A 150 -7.70 -11.60 -7.35
C ILE A 150 -7.55 -11.47 -5.83
N THR A 151 -6.59 -12.18 -5.24
CA THR A 151 -6.29 -12.08 -3.81
C THR A 151 -4.84 -12.45 -3.52
N GLY A 152 -4.20 -11.75 -2.58
CA GLY A 152 -2.79 -11.92 -2.23
C GLY A 152 -1.82 -11.19 -3.18
N GLU A 153 -2.33 -10.42 -4.13
CA GLU A 153 -1.53 -9.74 -5.14
C GLU A 153 -1.02 -8.38 -4.66
N VAL A 154 0.16 -8.03 -5.18
CA VAL A 154 0.77 -6.71 -5.04
C VAL A 154 0.88 -6.11 -6.44
N ILE A 155 -0.03 -5.21 -6.77
CA ILE A 155 -0.12 -4.65 -8.12
C ILE A 155 0.62 -3.31 -8.13
N SER A 156 1.68 -3.26 -8.92
CA SER A 156 2.44 -2.03 -9.14
C SER A 156 1.70 -1.09 -10.09
N ILE A 157 1.67 0.20 -9.71
CA ILE A 157 1.18 1.29 -10.56
C ILE A 157 2.23 2.40 -10.56
N ASN A 158 3.24 2.27 -11.43
CA ASN A 158 4.48 3.02 -11.36
C ASN A 158 5.00 3.52 -12.72
N GLY A 159 4.19 3.41 -13.77
CA GLY A 159 4.58 3.85 -15.11
C GLY A 159 5.75 3.07 -15.72
N GLY A 160 6.00 1.83 -15.25
CA GLY A 160 7.09 0.98 -15.69
C GLY A 160 8.43 1.25 -15.00
N LEU A 161 8.45 2.10 -13.97
CA LEU A 161 9.68 2.43 -13.22
C LEU A 161 10.35 1.18 -12.62
N TYR A 162 9.55 0.20 -12.28
CA TYR A 162 9.99 -1.09 -11.77
C TYR A 162 9.07 -2.19 -12.30
N THR A 163 9.66 -3.24 -12.88
CA THR A 163 8.99 -4.40 -13.47
C THR A 163 9.61 -5.68 -12.97
#